data_cb90b814ae6a5773c8356e1975b67650
#
_entry.id   cb90b814ae6a5773c8356e1975b67650
#
_cell.length_a   1.000
_cell.length_b   1.000
_cell.length_c   1.000
_cell.angle_alpha   90.00
_cell.angle_beta   90.00
_cell.angle_gamma   90.00
#
_symmetry.space_group_name_H-M   'P 1'
#
loop_
_entity.id
_entity.type
_entity.pdbx_description
1 polymer ?
#
loop_
_entity_poly.entity_id
_entity_poly.type
_entity_poly.pdbx_seq_one_letter_code
_entity_poly.pdbx_strand_id
1 'polypeptide(L)'
;LFGIQRGALNLSPDGSRLYVTFGETLTGWLVAVETGATPRIASAFASVRQPHRTAGGIWGAGGPAIDEHGNIFVVTGANFGSLKSQSHDWTQSVLQFSDSPGTGLVLRGTYTPFNYGDSANGDIDLGSGGACLIPALGDDETATPHLLALGGKQGNVYLLDRAHLPGGL
;
A
#
# COMPACT_ATOMS: atom_id res chain seq x y z
N LEU A 1 16.26 11.91 -7.66
CA LEU A 1 15.29 10.90 -7.24
C LEU A 1 15.48 9.65 -8.11
N PHE A 2 16.04 8.60 -7.56
CA PHE A 2 16.18 7.31 -8.24
C PHE A 2 15.11 6.34 -7.69
N GLY A 3 13.86 6.62 -7.97
CA GLY A 3 12.76 5.72 -7.66
C GLY A 3 12.42 4.89 -8.88
N ILE A 4 12.34 3.57 -8.74
CA ILE A 4 11.84 2.69 -9.80
C ILE A 4 10.33 2.66 -9.71
N GLN A 5 9.66 2.92 -10.82
CA GLN A 5 8.23 2.75 -10.99
C GLN A 5 8.00 1.41 -11.70
N ARG A 6 7.33 0.46 -11.06
CA ARG A 6 7.05 -0.89 -11.59
C ARG A 6 5.58 -1.26 -11.54
N GLY A 7 4.85 -0.74 -10.55
CA GLY A 7 3.44 -1.03 -10.37
C GLY A 7 2.58 -0.49 -11.50
N ALA A 8 1.44 -1.12 -11.75
CA ALA A 8 0.44 -0.58 -12.65
C ALA A 8 -0.03 0.80 -12.18
N LEU A 9 -0.46 1.61 -13.12
CA LEU A 9 -1.09 2.90 -12.86
C LEU A 9 -2.60 2.67 -12.73
N ASN A 10 -3.20 3.11 -11.62
CA ASN A 10 -4.62 2.89 -11.37
C ASN A 10 -5.35 4.21 -11.13
N LEU A 11 -6.56 4.31 -11.68
CA LEU A 11 -7.41 5.50 -11.55
C LEU A 11 -8.38 5.35 -10.39
N SER A 12 -8.76 6.49 -9.80
CA SER A 12 -9.95 6.55 -8.94
C SER A 12 -11.20 6.13 -9.70
N PRO A 13 -12.28 5.68 -9.03
CA PRO A 13 -13.52 5.26 -9.71
C PRO A 13 -14.12 6.33 -10.62
N ASP A 14 -13.97 7.60 -10.28
CA ASP A 14 -14.43 8.75 -11.07
C ASP A 14 -13.43 9.23 -12.12
N GLY A 15 -12.24 8.62 -12.18
CA GLY A 15 -11.17 8.99 -13.11
C GLY A 15 -10.45 10.30 -12.79
N SER A 16 -10.78 10.99 -11.69
CA SER A 16 -10.20 12.30 -11.35
C SER A 16 -8.79 12.22 -10.76
N ARG A 17 -8.37 11.04 -10.33
CA ARG A 17 -7.04 10.78 -9.74
C ARG A 17 -6.37 9.60 -10.44
N LEU A 18 -5.09 9.76 -10.69
CA LEU A 18 -4.18 8.67 -11.06
C LEU A 18 -3.24 8.40 -9.88
N TYR A 19 -3.15 7.15 -9.46
CA TYR A 19 -2.24 6.74 -8.40
C TYR A 19 -1.04 6.01 -8.97
N VAL A 20 0.14 6.44 -8.53
CA VAL A 20 1.44 5.96 -8.99
C VAL A 20 2.26 5.56 -7.77
N THR A 21 2.88 4.39 -7.82
CA THR A 21 3.77 3.91 -6.75
C THR A 21 5.21 3.83 -7.22
N PHE A 22 6.14 4.07 -6.29
CA PHE A 22 7.57 4.05 -6.55
C PHE A 22 8.32 3.30 -5.45
N GLY A 23 9.54 2.92 -5.78
CA GLY A 23 10.51 2.37 -4.85
C GLY A 23 10.59 0.85 -4.92
N GLU A 24 11.76 0.36 -5.23
CA GLU A 24 12.15 -1.05 -5.10
C GLU A 24 13.17 -1.20 -3.98
N THR A 25 14.25 -0.41 -4.02
CA THR A 25 15.34 -0.42 -3.05
C THR A 25 15.42 0.85 -2.19
N LEU A 26 14.51 1.79 -2.41
CA LEU A 26 14.43 3.07 -1.73
C LEU A 26 13.09 3.23 -1.03
N THR A 27 12.90 4.36 -0.36
CA THR A 27 11.62 4.75 0.23
C THR A 27 10.49 4.56 -0.75
N GLY A 28 9.47 3.83 -0.34
CA GLY A 28 8.24 3.69 -1.12
C GLY A 28 7.43 4.97 -1.11
N TRP A 29 6.90 5.32 -2.28
CA TRP A 29 6.00 6.47 -2.43
C TRP A 29 4.69 6.04 -3.07
N LEU A 30 3.60 6.56 -2.53
CA LEU A 30 2.31 6.61 -3.20
C LEU A 30 2.06 8.06 -3.59
N VAL A 31 1.85 8.32 -4.87
CA VAL A 31 1.63 9.67 -5.42
C VAL A 31 0.26 9.72 -6.06
N ALA A 32 -0.55 10.69 -5.68
CA ALA A 32 -1.82 11.01 -6.29
C ALA A 32 -1.66 12.17 -7.26
N VAL A 33 -2.08 11.97 -8.51
CA VAL A 33 -2.00 12.96 -9.59
C VAL A 33 -3.42 13.31 -10.03
N GLU A 34 -3.75 14.58 -10.14
CA GLU A 34 -4.98 15.06 -10.78
C GLU A 34 -4.90 14.82 -12.29
N THR A 35 -5.97 14.27 -12.88
CA THR A 35 -6.06 13.91 -14.30
C THR A 35 -6.68 14.97 -15.19
N GLY A 36 -7.02 16.14 -14.66
CA GLY A 36 -7.64 17.24 -15.41
C GLY A 36 -6.80 17.76 -16.59
N ALA A 37 -7.26 18.81 -17.25
CA ALA A 37 -6.60 19.40 -18.42
C ALA A 37 -5.14 19.80 -18.19
N THR A 38 -4.78 20.07 -16.95
CA THR A 38 -3.40 20.31 -16.52
C THR A 38 -3.07 19.37 -15.38
N PRO A 39 -2.50 18.19 -15.67
CA PRO A 39 -2.14 17.22 -14.64
C PRO A 39 -1.16 17.81 -13.62
N ARG A 40 -1.38 17.52 -12.35
CA ARG A 40 -0.49 17.97 -11.26
C ARG A 40 -0.49 16.96 -10.12
N ILE A 41 0.60 16.92 -9.37
CA ILE A 41 0.66 16.15 -8.13
C ILE A 41 -0.28 16.79 -7.12
N ALA A 42 -1.29 16.05 -6.68
CA ALA A 42 -2.25 16.48 -5.65
C ALA A 42 -1.70 16.23 -4.25
N SER A 43 -1.09 15.06 -4.03
CA SER A 43 -0.49 14.68 -2.76
C SER A 43 0.48 13.52 -2.96
N ALA A 44 1.34 13.29 -1.94
CA ALA A 44 2.26 12.17 -1.92
C ALA A 44 2.45 11.68 -0.48
N PHE A 45 2.61 10.37 -0.33
CA PHE A 45 2.90 9.71 0.94
C PHE A 45 4.17 8.91 0.81
N ALA A 46 5.07 9.03 1.80
CA ALA A 46 6.29 8.23 1.93
C ALA A 46 6.07 7.10 2.94
N SER A 47 6.39 5.87 2.58
CA SER A 47 6.21 4.69 3.45
C SER A 47 7.10 4.74 4.70
N VAL A 48 8.24 5.41 4.62
CA VAL A 48 9.18 5.58 5.75
C VAL A 48 9.66 7.02 5.84
N ARG A 49 10.03 7.43 7.05
CA ARG A 49 10.58 8.76 7.31
C ARG A 49 11.98 8.89 6.73
N GLN A 50 12.28 10.04 6.16
CA GLN A 50 13.63 10.38 5.76
C GLN A 50 14.54 10.58 7.00
N PRO A 51 15.83 10.23 6.95
CA PRO A 51 16.61 9.92 5.76
C PRO A 51 16.81 8.41 5.47
N HIS A 52 15.92 7.53 5.87
CA HIS A 52 16.05 6.10 5.58
C HIS A 52 16.08 5.85 4.08
N ARG A 53 17.06 5.10 3.61
CA ARG A 53 17.40 5.02 2.19
C ARG A 53 16.83 3.79 1.48
N THR A 54 16.47 2.76 2.22
CA THR A 54 16.19 1.45 1.61
C THR A 54 15.11 0.73 2.38
N ALA A 55 13.90 1.25 2.35
CA ALA A 55 12.83 0.65 3.12
C ALA A 55 11.45 0.95 2.55
N GLY A 56 10.58 -0.05 2.63
CA GLY A 56 9.16 0.10 2.37
C GLY A 56 8.80 0.44 0.93
N GLY A 57 9.61 0.01 -0.04
CA GLY A 57 9.29 0.23 -1.46
C GLY A 57 7.93 -0.29 -1.83
N ILE A 58 7.20 0.42 -2.69
CA ILE A 58 5.87 0.04 -3.18
C ILE A 58 6.01 -0.30 -4.66
N TRP A 59 6.23 -1.58 -4.96
CA TRP A 59 6.66 -2.04 -6.29
C TRP A 59 5.89 -3.26 -6.81
N GLY A 60 4.88 -3.73 -6.10
CA GLY A 60 4.02 -4.81 -6.58
C GLY A 60 3.44 -4.50 -7.95
N ALA A 61 3.47 -5.49 -8.86
CA ALA A 61 3.13 -5.30 -10.27
C ALA A 61 1.70 -4.78 -10.49
N GLY A 62 0.75 -5.15 -9.62
CA GLY A 62 -0.64 -4.69 -9.70
C GLY A 62 -0.84 -3.20 -9.39
N GLY A 63 0.18 -2.54 -8.82
CA GLY A 63 0.04 -1.15 -8.35
C GLY A 63 -0.89 -1.01 -7.15
N PRO A 64 -1.39 0.21 -6.89
CA PRO A 64 -2.39 0.45 -5.85
C PRO A 64 -3.72 -0.23 -6.19
N ALA A 65 -4.28 -1.02 -5.28
CA ALA A 65 -5.65 -1.52 -5.47
C ALA A 65 -6.65 -0.47 -4.98
N ILE A 66 -7.74 -0.26 -5.72
CA ILE A 66 -8.71 0.80 -5.42
C ILE A 66 -10.10 0.17 -5.40
N ASP A 67 -10.82 0.38 -4.30
CA ASP A 67 -12.18 -0.15 -4.18
C ASP A 67 -13.24 0.80 -4.79
N GLU A 68 -14.48 0.35 -4.79
CA GLU A 68 -15.64 1.04 -5.32
C GLU A 68 -15.95 2.37 -4.59
N HIS A 69 -15.42 2.54 -3.38
CA HIS A 69 -15.57 3.74 -2.55
C HIS A 69 -14.36 4.69 -2.68
N GLY A 70 -13.34 4.32 -3.47
CA GLY A 70 -12.13 5.10 -3.65
C GLY A 70 -11.11 4.92 -2.54
N ASN A 71 -11.24 3.91 -1.66
CA ASN A 71 -10.17 3.55 -0.74
C ASN A 71 -9.02 2.90 -1.51
N ILE A 72 -7.81 3.28 -1.16
CA ILE A 72 -6.59 2.89 -1.86
C ILE A 72 -5.79 1.96 -0.96
N PHE A 73 -5.38 0.82 -1.48
CA PHE A 73 -4.57 -0.17 -0.76
C PHE A 73 -3.23 -0.35 -1.45
N VAL A 74 -2.15 -0.24 -0.69
CA VAL A 74 -0.80 -0.51 -1.16
C VAL A 74 -0.10 -1.47 -0.21
N VAL A 75 0.88 -2.22 -0.74
CA VAL A 75 1.70 -3.14 0.05
C VAL A 75 3.14 -2.71 -0.05
N THR A 76 3.80 -2.55 1.09
CA THR A 76 5.19 -2.14 1.16
C THR A 76 6.12 -3.34 1.29
N GLY A 77 7.32 -3.20 0.73
CA GLY A 77 8.37 -4.22 0.82
C GLY A 77 9.21 -4.12 2.09
N ALA A 78 10.28 -4.92 2.12
CA ALA A 78 11.22 -5.02 3.21
C ALA A 78 12.04 -3.74 3.43
N ASN A 79 12.84 -3.74 4.46
CA ASN A 79 13.97 -2.84 4.62
C ASN A 79 15.28 -3.63 4.67
N PHE A 80 16.36 -3.01 4.24
CA PHE A 80 17.72 -3.51 4.42
C PHE A 80 18.36 -2.80 5.62
N GLY A 81 17.88 -3.08 6.82
CA GLY A 81 18.39 -2.46 8.04
C GLY A 81 17.44 -2.61 9.23
N SER A 82 17.86 -2.12 10.37
CA SER A 82 17.16 -2.29 11.64
C SER A 82 16.06 -1.25 11.88
N LEU A 83 15.07 -1.10 10.99
CA LEU A 83 13.88 -0.37 11.38
C LEU A 83 13.10 -1.20 12.39
N LYS A 84 13.18 -0.77 13.65
CA LYS A 84 12.58 -1.48 14.79
C LYS A 84 11.23 -0.97 15.20
N SER A 85 10.73 0.06 14.54
CA SER A 85 9.49 0.73 14.92
C SER A 85 8.59 0.92 13.73
N GLN A 86 7.34 0.49 13.86
CA GLN A 86 6.27 0.75 12.90
C GLN A 86 5.62 2.12 13.08
N SER A 87 6.02 2.88 14.08
CA SER A 87 5.54 4.24 14.28
C SER A 87 6.07 5.15 13.17
N HIS A 88 5.30 5.27 12.08
CA HIS A 88 5.59 6.06 10.89
C HIS A 88 6.65 5.50 9.92
N ASP A 89 7.09 4.27 10.11
CA ASP A 89 8.00 3.58 9.19
C ASP A 89 7.34 2.26 8.76
N TRP A 90 6.57 2.33 7.67
CA TRP A 90 5.71 1.26 7.21
C TRP A 90 6.43 0.38 6.19
N THR A 91 7.24 -0.56 6.69
CA THR A 91 7.83 -1.65 5.91
C THR A 91 7.02 -2.92 6.12
N GLN A 92 7.00 -3.81 5.14
CA GLN A 92 6.29 -5.10 5.23
C GLN A 92 4.83 -4.94 5.68
N SER A 93 4.14 -3.94 5.14
CA SER A 93 2.82 -3.55 5.62
C SER A 93 1.81 -3.41 4.48
N VAL A 94 0.56 -3.67 4.78
CA VAL A 94 -0.58 -3.22 3.98
C VAL A 94 -1.03 -1.88 4.54
N LEU A 95 -1.20 -0.89 3.67
CA LEU A 95 -1.63 0.46 4.04
C LEU A 95 -2.91 0.80 3.28
N GLN A 96 -3.90 1.32 4.00
CA GLN A 96 -5.15 1.81 3.44
C GLN A 96 -5.19 3.34 3.51
N PHE A 97 -5.57 3.98 2.41
CA PHE A 97 -5.73 5.43 2.34
C PHE A 97 -7.11 5.82 1.86
N SER A 98 -7.54 7.00 2.26
CA SER A 98 -8.52 7.81 1.54
C SER A 98 -7.80 8.95 0.84
N ASP A 99 -8.36 9.44 -0.27
CA ASP A 99 -7.90 10.66 -0.95
C ASP A 99 -9.10 11.60 -1.17
N SER A 100 -8.93 12.86 -0.82
CA SER A 100 -9.99 13.87 -0.96
C SER A 100 -9.41 15.20 -1.39
N PRO A 101 -10.14 16.00 -2.20
CA PRO A 101 -9.74 17.36 -2.50
C PRO A 101 -9.47 18.16 -1.23
N GLY A 102 -8.32 18.81 -1.17
CA GLY A 102 -7.91 19.68 -0.05
C GLY A 102 -7.18 18.95 1.08
N THR A 103 -7.45 17.66 1.35
CA THR A 103 -6.72 16.89 2.37
C THR A 103 -5.67 15.96 1.76
N GLY A 104 -5.88 15.53 0.52
CA GLY A 104 -5.02 14.57 -0.15
C GLY A 104 -5.07 13.17 0.48
N LEU A 105 -3.96 12.44 0.36
CA LEU A 105 -3.80 11.08 0.89
C LEU A 105 -3.75 11.08 2.42
N VAL A 106 -4.70 10.39 3.03
CA VAL A 106 -4.77 10.19 4.49
C VAL A 106 -4.73 8.71 4.80
N LEU A 107 -3.76 8.27 5.59
CA LEU A 107 -3.65 6.89 6.06
C LEU A 107 -4.83 6.57 7.00
N ARG A 108 -5.54 5.49 6.74
CA ARG A 108 -6.77 5.09 7.44
C ARG A 108 -6.67 3.78 8.19
N GLY A 109 -5.84 2.87 7.70
CA GLY A 109 -5.66 1.57 8.30
C GLY A 109 -4.33 0.95 7.89
N THR A 110 -3.86 0.02 8.72
CA THR A 110 -2.59 -0.66 8.50
C THR A 110 -2.70 -2.13 8.91
N TYR A 111 -1.87 -2.96 8.30
CA TYR A 111 -1.58 -4.30 8.76
C TYR A 111 -0.11 -4.61 8.55
N THR A 112 0.54 -5.14 9.57
CA THR A 112 1.92 -5.62 9.49
C THR A 112 1.98 -7.04 10.07
N PRO A 113 2.50 -8.04 9.35
CA PRO A 113 2.67 -9.39 9.89
C PRO A 113 3.55 -9.38 11.15
N PHE A 114 3.23 -10.22 12.14
CA PHE A 114 3.97 -10.27 13.42
C PHE A 114 5.47 -10.59 13.24
N ASN A 115 5.83 -11.32 12.19
CA ASN A 115 7.20 -11.74 11.87
C ASN A 115 7.89 -10.82 10.84
N TYR A 116 7.42 -9.59 10.69
CA TYR A 116 7.94 -8.65 9.68
C TYR A 116 9.44 -8.38 9.81
N GLY A 117 9.99 -8.40 11.00
CA GLY A 117 11.43 -8.20 11.24
C GLY A 117 12.30 -9.30 10.64
N ASP A 118 11.91 -10.54 10.82
CA ASP A 118 12.60 -11.70 10.25
C ASP A 118 12.51 -11.69 8.73
N SER A 119 11.34 -11.39 8.20
CA SER A 119 11.09 -11.26 6.76
C SER A 119 11.94 -10.14 6.14
N ALA A 120 12.06 -9.00 6.81
CA ALA A 120 12.88 -7.89 6.35
C ALA A 120 14.36 -8.25 6.24
N ASN A 121 14.90 -8.94 7.26
CA ASN A 121 16.30 -9.37 7.28
C ASN A 121 16.62 -10.41 6.19
N GLY A 122 15.64 -11.20 5.77
CA GLY A 122 15.78 -12.24 4.75
C GLY A 122 15.48 -11.76 3.33
N ASP A 123 15.22 -10.49 3.08
CA ASP A 123 14.72 -9.98 1.79
C ASP A 123 13.42 -10.69 1.35
N ILE A 124 12.56 -10.99 2.30
CA ILE A 124 11.31 -11.70 2.08
C ILE A 124 10.16 -10.69 2.04
N ASP A 125 10.03 -9.99 0.90
CA ASP A 125 9.07 -8.91 0.75
C ASP A 125 7.62 -9.37 0.78
N LEU A 126 6.82 -8.69 1.60
CA LEU A 126 5.36 -8.76 1.55
C LEU A 126 4.81 -8.10 0.28
N GLY A 127 5.42 -7.00 -0.13
CA GLY A 127 4.97 -6.14 -1.23
C GLY A 127 5.20 -6.67 -2.63
N SER A 128 5.78 -7.86 -2.80
CA SER A 128 6.12 -8.39 -4.13
C SER A 128 4.91 -8.71 -5.01
N GLY A 129 3.80 -9.14 -4.43
CA GLY A 129 2.57 -9.51 -5.15
C GLY A 129 1.56 -8.36 -5.33
N GLY A 130 1.59 -7.37 -4.45
CA GLY A 130 0.56 -6.35 -4.38
C GLY A 130 -0.73 -6.86 -3.71
N ALA A 131 -1.74 -6.00 -3.64
CA ALA A 131 -3.05 -6.31 -3.06
C ALA A 131 -4.07 -6.66 -4.15
N CYS A 132 -4.92 -7.64 -3.88
CA CYS A 132 -6.06 -8.02 -4.71
C CYS A 132 -7.34 -7.84 -3.90
N LEU A 133 -8.24 -6.98 -4.36
CA LEU A 133 -9.56 -6.79 -3.74
C LEU A 133 -10.48 -7.90 -4.21
N ILE A 134 -11.06 -8.63 -3.26
CA ILE A 134 -12.07 -9.65 -3.54
C ILE A 134 -13.42 -8.92 -3.69
N PRO A 135 -14.23 -9.25 -4.70
CA PRO A 135 -15.60 -8.75 -4.79
C PRO A 135 -16.34 -8.97 -3.47
N ALA A 136 -17.17 -8.00 -3.08
CA ALA A 136 -17.91 -8.09 -1.83
C ALA A 136 -18.76 -9.37 -1.80
N LEU A 137 -18.66 -10.09 -0.70
CA LEU A 137 -19.52 -11.24 -0.40
C LEU A 137 -20.85 -10.74 0.16
N GLY A 138 -21.89 -11.58 0.12
CA GLY A 138 -23.17 -11.22 0.72
C GLY A 138 -23.07 -11.13 2.25
N ASP A 139 -23.79 -10.19 2.85
CA ASP A 139 -23.81 -10.02 4.32
C ASP A 139 -24.42 -11.23 5.04
N ASP A 140 -25.19 -12.05 4.34
CA ASP A 140 -25.74 -13.32 4.80
C ASP A 140 -24.75 -14.50 4.68
N GLU A 141 -23.67 -14.33 3.95
CA GLU A 141 -22.66 -15.36 3.73
C GLU A 141 -21.52 -15.26 4.75
N THR A 142 -21.19 -14.06 5.24
CA THR A 142 -20.05 -13.84 6.13
C THR A 142 -20.19 -12.55 6.95
N ALA A 143 -19.57 -12.56 8.14
CA ALA A 143 -19.40 -11.38 8.97
C ALA A 143 -18.32 -10.41 8.45
N THR A 144 -17.53 -10.81 7.45
CA THR A 144 -16.45 -10.02 6.85
C THR A 144 -16.59 -10.00 5.32
N PRO A 145 -17.58 -9.26 4.78
CA PRO A 145 -17.89 -9.28 3.35
C PRO A 145 -16.83 -8.61 2.47
N HIS A 146 -16.01 -7.75 3.04
CA HIS A 146 -15.03 -6.95 2.29
C HIS A 146 -13.61 -7.46 2.50
N LEU A 147 -13.15 -8.35 1.65
CA LEU A 147 -11.86 -8.99 1.77
C LEU A 147 -10.81 -8.41 0.83
N LEU A 148 -9.57 -8.43 1.29
CA LEU A 148 -8.36 -8.17 0.53
C LEU A 148 -7.44 -9.38 0.66
N ALA A 149 -6.94 -9.88 -0.46
CA ALA A 149 -5.95 -10.95 -0.50
C ALA A 149 -4.59 -10.41 -0.96
N LEU A 150 -3.52 -10.92 -0.41
CA LEU A 150 -2.17 -10.66 -0.87
C LEU A 150 -1.26 -11.86 -0.62
N GLY A 151 -0.23 -11.98 -1.44
CA GLY A 151 0.84 -12.94 -1.26
C GLY A 151 2.19 -12.26 -1.36
N GLY A 152 3.15 -12.76 -0.62
CA GLY A 152 4.52 -12.27 -0.63
C GLY A 152 5.54 -13.37 -0.88
N LYS A 153 6.83 -13.04 -0.81
CA LYS A 153 7.94 -13.99 -1.01
C LYS A 153 7.97 -15.14 0.01
N GLN A 154 7.25 -15.03 1.13
CA GLN A 154 7.12 -16.13 2.10
C GLN A 154 6.31 -17.33 1.59
N GLY A 155 5.57 -17.18 0.49
CA GLY A 155 4.64 -18.19 0.01
C GLY A 155 3.31 -18.26 0.78
N ASN A 156 3.09 -17.38 1.76
CA ASN A 156 1.84 -17.26 2.48
C ASN A 156 0.84 -16.42 1.68
N VAL A 157 -0.43 -16.78 1.79
CA VAL A 157 -1.54 -15.93 1.36
C VAL A 157 -2.19 -15.34 2.61
N TYR A 158 -2.26 -14.03 2.66
CA TYR A 158 -2.97 -13.30 3.69
C TYR A 158 -4.36 -12.93 3.19
N LEU A 159 -5.35 -13.11 4.03
CA LEU A 159 -6.72 -12.70 3.78
C LEU A 159 -7.12 -11.75 4.91
N LEU A 160 -7.40 -10.50 4.56
CA LEU A 160 -7.65 -9.42 5.51
C LEU A 160 -9.03 -8.82 5.29
N ASP A 161 -9.69 -8.43 6.39
CA ASP A 161 -10.84 -7.54 6.31
C ASP A 161 -10.38 -6.14 5.92
N ARG A 162 -10.69 -5.70 4.68
CA ARG A 162 -10.28 -4.38 4.18
C ARG A 162 -11.07 -3.22 4.78
N ALA A 163 -12.22 -3.51 5.39
CA ALA A 163 -12.99 -2.48 6.10
C ALA A 163 -12.38 -2.15 7.46
N HIS A 164 -11.69 -3.13 8.08
CA HIS A 164 -11.10 -3.02 9.41
C HIS A 164 -9.72 -3.68 9.45
N LEU A 165 -8.71 -3.04 8.86
CA LEU A 165 -7.35 -3.58 8.95
C LEU A 165 -6.90 -3.65 10.41
N PRO A 166 -6.35 -4.81 10.86
CA PRO A 166 -6.17 -5.09 12.27
C PRO A 166 -5.03 -4.32 12.97
N GLY A 167 -4.22 -3.60 12.21
CA GLY A 167 -3.11 -2.83 12.79
C GLY A 167 -3.55 -1.54 13.46
N GLY A 168 -4.69 -1.00 13.08
CA GLY A 168 -5.17 0.30 13.53
C GLY A 168 -4.20 1.46 13.19
N LEU A 169 -4.51 2.64 13.66
CA LEU A 169 -3.65 3.84 13.65
C LEU A 169 -3.44 4.33 15.06
#